data_56d30dcabd271c5f7a5504869a11d68c
#
_entry.id   56d30dcabd271c5f7a5504869a11d68c
#
_cell.length_a   1.000
_cell.length_b   1.000
_cell.length_c   1.000
_cell.angle_alpha   90.00
_cell.angle_beta   90.00
_cell.angle_gamma   90.00
#
_symmetry.space_group_name_H-M   'P 1'
#
loop_
_entity.id
_entity.type
_entity.pdbx_description
1 polymer ?
#
loop_
_entity_poly.entity_id
_entity_poly.type
_entity_poly.pdbx_seq_one_letter_code
_entity_poly.pdbx_strand_id
1 'polypeptide(L)'
;MIKAVFFDIDGTLVSFHTHRVSEATRQAIRQLRTQGIKVFIATGRHLQVINNLGDLEFDGYVTLNGSCCYIGRDRVIYRRMIPEIALEHLIKYQEEKETFPCIFVREKDMFINYNNQHTREVFRMLDFPEPVVKDIHEAT
;
A
#
# COMPACT_ATOMS: atom_id res chain seq x y z
N MET A 1 -16.10 -5.91 -24.43
CA MET A 1 -16.13 -4.51 -23.92
C MET A 1 -15.50 -4.47 -22.55
N ILE A 2 -14.49 -3.62 -22.35
CA ILE A 2 -13.80 -3.45 -21.04
C ILE A 2 -14.78 -2.77 -20.08
N LYS A 3 -14.93 -3.32 -18.86
CA LYS A 3 -15.84 -2.79 -17.83
C LYS A 3 -15.10 -2.21 -16.64
N ALA A 4 -13.86 -2.64 -16.40
CA ALA A 4 -13.03 -2.19 -15.29
C ALA A 4 -11.56 -2.18 -15.70
N VAL A 5 -10.80 -1.24 -15.12
CA VAL A 5 -9.35 -1.13 -15.24
C VAL A 5 -8.75 -1.00 -13.85
N PHE A 6 -7.66 -1.72 -13.60
CA PHE A 6 -6.90 -1.68 -12.36
C PHE A 6 -5.53 -1.07 -12.63
N PHE A 7 -5.16 -0.07 -11.85
CA PHE A 7 -3.86 0.60 -11.97
C PHE A 7 -3.02 0.39 -10.71
N ASP A 8 -1.76 0.07 -10.92
CA ASP A 8 -0.76 0.23 -9.87
C ASP A 8 -0.39 1.71 -9.70
N ILE A 9 0.19 2.06 -8.56
CA ILE A 9 0.56 3.43 -8.21
C ILE A 9 2.01 3.71 -8.61
N ASP A 10 2.94 3.06 -7.94
CA ASP A 10 4.36 3.41 -7.96
C ASP A 10 5.04 2.93 -9.24
N GLY A 11 5.51 3.87 -10.05
CA GLY A 11 6.07 3.57 -11.37
C GLY A 11 5.02 3.35 -12.48
N THR A 12 3.71 3.45 -12.17
CA THR A 12 2.60 3.34 -13.14
C THR A 12 1.82 4.65 -13.22
N LEU A 13 1.00 4.97 -12.22
CA LEU A 13 0.27 6.24 -12.18
C LEU A 13 1.17 7.38 -11.70
N VAL A 14 2.08 7.08 -10.79
CA VAL A 14 2.96 8.05 -10.14
C VAL A 14 4.40 7.75 -10.54
N SER A 15 5.08 8.74 -11.10
CA SER A 15 6.50 8.66 -11.42
C SER A 15 7.34 8.72 -10.15
N PHE A 16 8.41 7.90 -10.06
CA PHE A 16 9.40 7.97 -8.99
C PHE A 16 10.19 9.29 -8.94
N HIS A 17 10.15 10.10 -10.00
CA HIS A 17 10.84 11.39 -10.03
C HIS A 17 9.97 12.55 -9.54
N THR A 18 8.69 12.55 -9.90
CA THR A 18 7.78 13.65 -9.59
C THR A 18 6.86 13.38 -8.42
N HIS A 19 6.69 12.10 -8.03
CA HIS A 19 5.76 11.62 -7.01
C HIS A 19 4.31 12.11 -7.22
N ARG A 20 3.95 12.37 -8.48
CA ARG A 20 2.63 12.92 -8.86
C ARG A 20 2.08 12.25 -10.10
N VAL A 21 0.76 12.21 -10.18
CA VAL A 21 0.04 11.80 -11.40
C VAL A 21 0.07 12.96 -12.39
N SER A 22 0.47 12.69 -13.64
CA SER A 22 0.50 13.71 -14.69
C SER A 22 -0.91 14.19 -15.05
N GLU A 23 -1.02 15.42 -15.59
CA GLU A 23 -2.32 15.95 -16.01
C GLU A 23 -2.94 15.13 -17.14
N ALA A 24 -2.14 14.63 -18.07
CA ALA A 24 -2.60 13.74 -19.13
C ALA A 24 -3.20 12.45 -18.57
N THR A 25 -2.55 11.84 -17.58
CA THR A 25 -3.05 10.63 -16.89
C THR A 25 -4.35 10.92 -16.14
N ARG A 26 -4.45 12.08 -15.46
CA ARG A 26 -5.68 12.52 -14.77
C ARG A 26 -6.86 12.63 -15.74
N GLN A 27 -6.64 13.27 -16.88
CA GLN A 27 -7.67 13.42 -17.92
C GLN A 27 -8.08 12.07 -18.47
N ALA A 28 -7.14 11.17 -18.75
CA ALA A 28 -7.45 9.82 -19.23
C ALA A 28 -8.29 9.01 -18.23
N ILE A 29 -7.97 9.08 -16.94
CA ILE A 29 -8.75 8.40 -15.88
C ILE A 29 -10.16 8.97 -15.79
N ARG A 30 -10.32 10.30 -15.81
CA ARG A 30 -11.64 10.95 -15.83
C ARG A 30 -12.45 10.52 -17.07
N GLN A 31 -11.79 10.43 -18.21
CA GLN A 31 -12.42 10.02 -19.47
C GLN A 31 -12.89 8.55 -19.45
N LEU A 32 -12.11 7.64 -18.86
CA LEU A 32 -12.56 6.25 -18.63
C LEU A 32 -13.85 6.21 -17.81
N ARG A 33 -13.90 6.98 -16.72
CA ARG A 33 -15.07 7.04 -15.84
C ARG A 33 -16.31 7.62 -16.53
N THR A 34 -16.16 8.66 -17.37
CA THR A 34 -17.28 9.21 -18.15
C THR A 34 -17.84 8.22 -19.17
N GLN A 35 -17.02 7.26 -19.61
CA GLN A 35 -17.46 6.16 -20.47
C GLN A 35 -18.10 4.99 -19.70
N GLY A 36 -18.28 5.13 -18.39
CA GLY A 36 -18.85 4.09 -17.52
C GLY A 36 -17.90 2.96 -17.18
N ILE A 37 -16.60 3.11 -17.48
CA ILE A 37 -15.57 2.13 -17.11
C ILE A 37 -15.19 2.37 -15.65
N LYS A 38 -15.25 1.31 -14.82
CA LYS A 38 -14.85 1.36 -13.42
C LYS A 38 -13.33 1.40 -13.29
N VAL A 39 -12.82 2.24 -12.39
CA VAL A 39 -11.39 2.43 -12.22
C VAL A 39 -10.99 2.09 -10.80
N PHE A 40 -10.05 1.17 -10.64
CA PHE A 40 -9.57 0.66 -9.36
C PHE A 40 -8.07 0.87 -9.22
N ILE A 41 -7.62 0.98 -7.97
CA ILE A 41 -6.19 0.90 -7.62
C ILE A 41 -5.86 -0.54 -7.21
N ALA A 42 -4.69 -1.04 -7.62
CA ALA A 42 -4.11 -2.31 -7.18
C ALA A 42 -2.65 -2.07 -6.79
N THR A 43 -2.33 -2.09 -5.50
CA THR A 43 -1.04 -1.65 -4.96
C THR A 43 -0.57 -2.49 -3.77
N GLY A 44 0.75 -2.51 -3.55
CA GLY A 44 1.34 -2.99 -2.30
C GLY A 44 1.13 -2.07 -1.10
N ARG A 45 0.77 -0.80 -1.32
CA ARG A 45 0.57 0.17 -0.25
C ARG A 45 -0.64 -0.19 0.63
N HIS A 46 -0.55 0.15 1.92
CA HIS A 46 -1.71 0.22 2.79
C HIS A 46 -2.60 1.42 2.42
N LEU A 47 -3.92 1.30 2.57
CA LEU A 47 -4.87 2.34 2.15
C LEU A 47 -4.59 3.72 2.76
N GLN A 48 -4.16 3.77 4.02
CA GLN A 48 -3.90 5.03 4.73
C GLN A 48 -2.69 5.81 4.20
N VAL A 49 -1.76 5.14 3.51
CA VAL A 49 -0.57 5.78 2.92
C VAL A 49 -0.70 6.03 1.41
N ILE A 50 -1.91 5.87 0.87
CA ILE A 50 -2.24 6.31 -0.49
C ILE A 50 -2.64 7.78 -0.43
N ASN A 51 -1.67 8.66 -0.60
CA ASN A 51 -1.80 10.12 -0.45
C ASN A 51 -1.32 10.92 -1.69
N ASN A 52 -0.85 10.23 -2.74
CA ASN A 52 -0.18 10.82 -3.89
C ASN A 52 -1.00 10.80 -5.20
N LEU A 53 -2.28 10.44 -5.12
CA LEU A 53 -3.19 10.39 -6.28
C LEU A 53 -3.97 11.70 -6.50
N GLY A 54 -3.83 12.68 -5.61
CA GLY A 54 -4.49 13.99 -5.67
C GLY A 54 -5.99 13.88 -5.49
N ASP A 55 -6.74 14.57 -6.36
CA ASP A 55 -8.19 14.64 -6.38
C ASP A 55 -8.87 13.53 -7.20
N LEU A 56 -8.09 12.55 -7.67
CA LEU A 56 -8.65 11.44 -8.42
C LEU A 56 -9.50 10.53 -7.53
N GLU A 57 -10.67 10.20 -8.01
CA GLU A 57 -11.57 9.24 -7.37
C GLU A 57 -11.50 7.89 -8.06
N PHE A 58 -11.50 6.84 -7.25
CA PHE A 58 -11.49 5.45 -7.71
C PHE A 58 -12.69 4.69 -7.14
N ASP A 59 -13.20 3.73 -7.91
CA ASP A 59 -14.34 2.91 -7.52
C ASP A 59 -13.99 1.91 -6.40
N GLY A 60 -12.69 1.62 -6.22
CA GLY A 60 -12.22 0.80 -5.11
C GLY A 60 -10.71 0.58 -5.15
N TYR A 61 -10.22 -0.17 -4.17
CA TYR A 61 -8.80 -0.37 -3.91
C TYR A 61 -8.52 -1.83 -3.57
N VAL A 62 -7.54 -2.42 -4.24
CA VAL A 62 -6.87 -3.67 -3.88
C VAL A 62 -5.54 -3.29 -3.26
N THR A 63 -5.40 -3.45 -1.95
CA THR A 63 -4.24 -3.00 -1.17
C THR A 63 -3.45 -4.17 -0.60
N LEU A 64 -2.23 -3.91 -0.13
CA LEU A 64 -1.35 -4.91 0.46
C LEU A 64 -1.22 -6.16 -0.43
N ASN A 65 -0.99 -5.93 -1.74
CA ASN A 65 -0.89 -6.99 -2.74
C ASN A 65 -2.09 -7.96 -2.76
N GLY A 66 -3.31 -7.46 -2.50
CA GLY A 66 -4.54 -8.24 -2.51
C GLY A 66 -5.00 -8.73 -1.14
N SER A 67 -4.27 -8.44 -0.07
CA SER A 67 -4.67 -8.88 1.28
C SER A 67 -5.88 -8.11 1.83
N CYS A 68 -6.14 -6.90 1.32
CA CYS A 68 -7.32 -6.13 1.69
C CYS A 68 -7.91 -5.41 0.48
N CYS A 69 -9.22 -5.58 0.24
CA CYS A 69 -9.93 -4.98 -0.87
C CYS A 69 -11.12 -4.15 -0.40
N TYR A 70 -11.31 -3.01 -1.07
CA TYR A 70 -12.32 -2.01 -0.72
C TYR A 70 -13.16 -1.62 -1.94
N ILE A 71 -14.43 -1.32 -1.71
CA ILE A 71 -15.25 -0.49 -2.59
C ILE A 71 -15.30 0.91 -1.99
N GLY A 72 -14.98 1.93 -2.81
CA GLY A 72 -14.64 3.23 -2.23
C GLY A 72 -13.42 3.14 -1.34
N ARG A 73 -13.35 3.96 -0.28
CA ARG A 73 -12.25 3.93 0.71
C ARG A 73 -12.62 3.31 2.07
N ASP A 74 -13.87 3.01 2.29
CA ASP A 74 -14.44 2.68 3.60
C ASP A 74 -15.09 1.29 3.68
N ARG A 75 -15.60 0.75 2.55
CA ARG A 75 -16.27 -0.55 2.56
C ARG A 75 -15.31 -1.69 2.23
N VAL A 76 -14.84 -2.40 3.24
CA VAL A 76 -14.06 -3.64 3.07
C VAL A 76 -14.94 -4.74 2.47
N ILE A 77 -14.50 -5.37 1.37
CA ILE A 77 -15.18 -6.51 0.72
C ILE A 77 -14.35 -7.79 0.82
N TYR A 78 -13.07 -7.69 1.10
CA TYR A 78 -12.20 -8.84 1.30
C TYR A 78 -11.07 -8.45 2.25
N ARG A 79 -10.71 -9.37 3.17
CA ARG A 79 -9.56 -9.24 4.06
C ARG A 79 -8.98 -10.62 4.36
N ARG A 80 -7.67 -10.73 4.24
CA ARG A 80 -6.91 -11.91 4.67
C ARG A 80 -5.73 -11.47 5.52
N MET A 81 -5.77 -11.85 6.78
CA MET A 81 -4.69 -11.57 7.73
C MET A 81 -3.64 -12.68 7.70
N ILE A 82 -2.42 -12.35 8.07
CA ILE A 82 -1.37 -13.33 8.35
C ILE A 82 -1.79 -14.06 9.65
N PRO A 83 -1.76 -15.40 9.70
CA PRO A 83 -2.06 -16.14 10.93
C PRO A 83 -1.08 -15.77 12.06
N GLU A 84 -1.58 -15.68 13.30
CA GLU A 84 -0.78 -15.36 14.49
C GLU A 84 0.43 -16.29 14.64
N ILE A 85 0.26 -17.58 14.43
CA ILE A 85 1.35 -18.56 14.46
C ILE A 85 2.50 -18.22 13.47
N ALA A 86 2.19 -17.60 12.33
CA ALA A 86 3.22 -17.20 11.38
C ALA A 86 3.99 -15.95 11.85
N LEU A 87 3.32 -15.05 12.59
CA LEU A 87 3.98 -13.92 13.25
C LEU A 87 4.89 -14.40 14.38
N GLU A 88 4.42 -15.32 15.23
CA GLU A 88 5.24 -15.93 16.28
C GLU A 88 6.50 -16.60 15.71
N HIS A 89 6.36 -17.36 14.62
CA HIS A 89 7.51 -17.97 13.94
C HIS A 89 8.48 -16.94 13.37
N LEU A 90 7.98 -15.83 12.82
CA LEU A 90 8.81 -14.73 12.31
C LEU A 90 9.60 -14.06 13.45
N ILE A 91 8.93 -13.76 14.56
CA ILE A 91 9.55 -13.16 15.74
C ILE A 91 10.65 -14.07 16.27
N LYS A 92 10.33 -15.33 16.50
CA LYS A 92 11.30 -16.33 16.97
C LYS A 92 12.50 -16.48 16.02
N TYR A 93 12.25 -16.48 14.70
CA TYR A 93 13.33 -16.54 13.73
C TYR A 93 14.27 -15.34 13.86
N GLN A 94 13.73 -14.13 14.00
CA GLN A 94 14.55 -12.92 14.13
C GLN A 94 15.35 -12.89 15.43
N GLU A 95 14.83 -13.44 16.53
CA GLU A 95 15.54 -13.54 17.80
C GLU A 95 16.68 -14.57 17.77
N GLU A 96 16.43 -15.73 17.15
CA GLU A 96 17.37 -16.85 17.20
C GLU A 96 18.40 -16.85 16.06
N LYS A 97 18.10 -16.20 14.95
CA LYS A 97 18.91 -16.30 13.71
C LYS A 97 19.42 -14.95 13.22
N GLU A 98 18.56 -14.17 12.62
CA GLU A 98 18.93 -12.95 11.93
C GLU A 98 17.82 -11.92 12.04
N THR A 99 18.17 -10.75 12.56
CA THR A 99 17.24 -9.59 12.61
C THR A 99 17.28 -8.83 11.29
N PHE A 100 16.12 -8.59 10.71
CA PHE A 100 15.95 -7.77 9.51
C PHE A 100 14.74 -6.84 9.63
N PRO A 101 14.72 -5.70 8.90
CA PRO A 101 13.61 -4.76 8.96
C PRO A 101 12.32 -5.38 8.45
N CYS A 102 11.27 -5.31 9.27
CA CYS A 102 9.91 -5.73 8.91
C CYS A 102 8.92 -4.62 9.20
N ILE A 103 8.06 -4.31 8.22
CA ILE A 103 6.91 -3.43 8.43
C ILE A 103 5.71 -4.29 8.80
N PHE A 104 5.17 -4.05 9.97
CA PHE A 104 3.95 -4.67 10.47
C PHE A 104 2.77 -3.74 10.20
N VAL A 105 1.81 -4.22 9.43
CA VAL A 105 0.63 -3.46 9.03
C VAL A 105 -0.57 -3.97 9.78
N ARG A 106 -1.19 -3.11 10.56
CA ARG A 106 -2.45 -3.36 11.28
C ARG A 106 -3.59 -2.57 10.66
N GLU A 107 -4.80 -2.77 11.12
CA GLU A 107 -5.97 -2.12 10.56
C GLU A 107 -5.90 -0.58 10.59
N LYS A 108 -5.35 -0.01 11.65
CA LYS A 108 -5.35 1.44 11.91
C LYS A 108 -3.97 2.08 11.88
N ASP A 109 -2.92 1.28 11.92
CA ASP A 109 -1.56 1.78 11.97
C ASP A 109 -0.58 0.82 11.30
N MET A 110 0.65 1.27 11.19
CA MET A 110 1.80 0.44 10.82
C MET A 110 3.01 0.87 11.63
N PHE A 111 3.92 -0.07 11.85
CA PHE A 111 5.21 0.19 12.47
C PHE A 111 6.30 -0.66 11.84
N ILE A 112 7.55 -0.34 12.10
CA ILE A 112 8.71 -1.11 11.70
C ILE A 112 9.51 -1.49 12.94
N ASN A 113 10.07 -2.72 12.99
CA ASN A 113 10.85 -3.16 14.14
C ASN A 113 12.16 -2.38 14.30
N TYR A 114 12.84 -2.01 13.20
CA TYR A 114 13.93 -1.05 13.19
C TYR A 114 14.17 -0.49 11.78
N ASN A 115 14.77 0.70 11.71
CA ASN A 115 15.20 1.33 10.47
C ASN A 115 16.71 1.22 10.28
N ASN A 116 17.14 1.06 9.03
CA ASN A 116 18.52 1.21 8.61
C ASN A 116 18.61 2.16 7.40
N GLN A 117 19.82 2.36 6.87
CA GLN A 117 20.01 3.24 5.72
C GLN A 117 19.19 2.79 4.50
N HIS A 118 19.17 1.49 4.21
CA HIS A 118 18.48 0.94 3.04
C HIS A 118 16.95 1.11 3.15
N THR A 119 16.36 0.89 4.31
CA THR A 119 14.92 1.12 4.50
C THR A 119 14.54 2.58 4.30
N ARG A 120 15.35 3.53 4.82
CA ARG A 120 15.13 4.97 4.62
C ARG A 120 15.28 5.39 3.17
N GLU A 121 16.21 4.79 2.42
CA GLU A 121 16.35 5.02 0.98
C GLU A 121 15.09 4.57 0.22
N VAL A 122 14.54 3.39 0.55
CA VAL A 122 13.28 2.90 -0.04
C VAL A 122 12.11 3.83 0.29
N PHE A 123 11.97 4.25 1.55
CA PHE A 123 10.89 5.18 1.95
C PHE A 123 10.99 6.52 1.20
N ARG A 124 12.20 7.05 1.02
CA ARG A 124 12.43 8.26 0.23
C ARG A 124 12.10 8.08 -1.24
N MET A 125 12.54 6.96 -1.84
CA MET A 125 12.26 6.65 -3.25
C MET A 125 10.76 6.54 -3.53
N LEU A 126 9.98 6.01 -2.59
CA LEU A 126 8.54 5.83 -2.72
C LEU A 126 7.73 7.06 -2.23
N ASP A 127 8.39 8.11 -1.72
CA ASP A 127 7.73 9.20 -1.01
C ASP A 127 6.76 8.67 0.07
N PHE A 128 7.25 7.70 0.82
CA PHE A 128 6.49 6.98 1.83
C PHE A 128 6.86 7.49 3.23
N PRO A 129 5.89 7.83 4.08
CA PRO A 129 6.19 8.26 5.44
C PRO A 129 6.91 7.15 6.22
N GLU A 130 8.02 7.47 6.87
CA GLU A 130 8.73 6.49 7.69
C GLU A 130 7.80 5.97 8.80
N PRO A 131 7.58 4.64 8.90
CA PRO A 131 6.80 4.07 9.99
C PRO A 131 7.49 4.32 11.34
N VAL A 132 6.68 4.42 12.40
CA VAL A 132 7.20 4.49 13.78
C VAL A 132 7.95 3.20 14.10
N VAL A 133 9.11 3.33 14.74
CA VAL A 133 9.87 2.17 15.23
C VAL A 133 9.26 1.68 16.52
N LYS A 134 8.93 0.39 16.59
CA LYS A 134 8.40 -0.28 17.78
C LYS A 134 9.03 -1.65 17.96
N ASP A 135 8.91 -2.19 19.17
CA ASP A 135 9.33 -3.56 19.45
C ASP A 135 8.57 -4.56 18.59
N ILE A 136 9.27 -5.60 18.09
CA ILE A 136 8.68 -6.62 17.22
C ILE A 136 7.55 -7.38 17.91
N HIS A 137 7.59 -7.53 19.25
CA HIS A 137 6.54 -8.18 20.03
C HIS A 137 5.21 -7.42 20.05
N GLU A 138 5.22 -6.14 19.64
CA GLU A 138 3.96 -5.41 19.43
C GLU A 138 3.17 -5.87 18.19
N ALA A 139 3.72 -6.81 17.40
CA ALA A 139 3.05 -7.37 16.23
C ALA A 139 1.96 -8.41 16.61
N THR A 140 2.03 -9.00 17.80
CA THR A 140 1.09 -10.01 18.34
C THR A 140 0.04 -9.39 19.24
#